data_eb78207c8882a8724ceaaf6e4818202d
#
_entry.id   eb78207c8882a8724ceaaf6e4818202d
#
_cell.length_a   1.000
_cell.length_b   1.000
_cell.length_c   1.000
_cell.angle_alpha   90.00
_cell.angle_beta   90.00
_cell.angle_gamma   90.00
#
_symmetry.space_group_name_H-M   'P 1'
#
loop_
_entity.id
_entity.type
_entity.pdbx_description
1 polymer ?
#
loop_
_entity_poly.entity_id
_entity_poly.type
_entity_poly.pdbx_seq_one_letter_code
_entity_poly.pdbx_strand_id
1 'polypeptide(L)'
;MADIKKSSLELIGGTPLLEAARYSKKAGVEKATILAKLEYLNPAGSVKDRIALAMIEDAEKSGKLKQGATIIEPTSGNTGIGLAAVATAKGYKAILTLPDTMSVERRNLLKAYGAELVLTEGAKGMKGAIAKAEELNQEIEGSVILGQFTNPANPAIHKATTGPEIWKQTDGKVDIFVAGVGTGGTITGVGEYLKEQNPNVKVVAVEPAGSPVLSKGTPGAHKIQGIGAGFVPDVLNTKVYDEIITIENEDAFAEGRAFATSEGILVGISSGAALKAATILANRPENEGKVIVALLPDSGDRYLSTALFNTQN
;
A
#
# COMPACT_ATOMS: atom_id res chain seq x y z
N MET A 1 7.21 -17.85 -28.11
CA MET A 1 6.60 -18.78 -27.11
C MET A 1 5.30 -18.15 -26.62
N ALA A 2 4.28 -18.96 -26.35
CA ALA A 2 3.02 -18.44 -25.82
C ALA A 2 3.24 -17.86 -24.40
N ASP A 3 2.70 -16.67 -24.12
CA ASP A 3 2.76 -16.01 -22.81
C ASP A 3 1.46 -16.29 -22.00
N ILE A 4 1.26 -17.56 -21.67
CA ILE A 4 0.10 -18.01 -20.90
C ILE A 4 0.50 -18.19 -19.44
N LYS A 5 -0.11 -17.39 -18.56
CA LYS A 5 0.08 -17.51 -17.11
C LYS A 5 -0.67 -18.74 -16.58
N LYS A 6 -0.02 -19.49 -15.74
CA LYS A 6 -0.58 -20.72 -15.16
C LYS A 6 -1.23 -20.50 -13.79
N SER A 7 -0.97 -19.37 -13.17
CA SER A 7 -1.51 -19.00 -11.87
C SER A 7 -1.78 -17.50 -11.82
N SER A 8 -2.82 -17.09 -11.09
CA SER A 8 -3.06 -15.68 -10.78
C SER A 8 -1.91 -15.02 -10.01
N LEU A 9 -1.10 -15.82 -9.32
CA LEU A 9 0.09 -15.34 -8.60
C LEU A 9 1.15 -14.76 -9.53
N GLU A 10 1.23 -15.25 -10.77
CA GLU A 10 2.15 -14.72 -11.78
C GLU A 10 1.73 -13.35 -12.34
N LEU A 11 0.53 -12.89 -12.00
CA LEU A 11 0.03 -11.57 -12.38
C LEU A 11 0.40 -10.49 -11.35
N ILE A 12 0.93 -10.88 -10.20
CA ILE A 12 1.33 -9.94 -9.14
C ILE A 12 2.62 -9.24 -9.54
N GLY A 13 2.64 -7.92 -9.41
CA GLY A 13 3.78 -7.10 -9.81
C GLY A 13 3.80 -6.75 -11.29
N GLY A 14 4.92 -6.22 -11.77
CA GLY A 14 5.04 -5.77 -13.16
C GLY A 14 4.06 -4.66 -13.53
N THR A 15 3.58 -3.90 -12.56
CA THR A 15 2.57 -2.86 -12.76
C THR A 15 3.12 -1.72 -13.63
N PRO A 16 2.26 -1.06 -14.44
CA PRO A 16 2.71 0.02 -15.31
C PRO A 16 3.04 1.30 -14.56
N LEU A 17 3.86 2.11 -15.21
CA LEU A 17 4.16 3.49 -14.86
C LEU A 17 3.49 4.39 -15.89
N LEU A 18 2.61 5.29 -15.45
CA LEU A 18 1.86 6.22 -16.28
C LEU A 18 2.42 7.63 -16.13
N GLU A 19 2.70 8.31 -17.24
CA GLU A 19 2.91 9.75 -17.22
C GLU A 19 1.56 10.45 -17.00
N ALA A 20 1.42 11.08 -15.85
CA ALA A 20 0.18 11.74 -15.43
C ALA A 20 0.09 13.17 -16.02
N ALA A 21 0.18 13.29 -17.35
CA ALA A 21 0.29 14.56 -18.05
C ALA A 21 -0.97 15.44 -17.93
N ARG A 22 -2.15 14.83 -18.03
CA ARG A 22 -3.42 15.57 -17.90
C ARG A 22 -3.68 16.00 -16.46
N TYR A 23 -3.36 15.13 -15.51
CA TYR A 23 -3.42 15.48 -14.09
C TYR A 23 -2.44 16.61 -13.77
N SER A 24 -1.19 16.52 -14.22
CA SER A 24 -0.15 17.54 -14.03
C SER A 24 -0.60 18.91 -14.55
N LYS A 25 -1.16 18.96 -15.76
CA LYS A 25 -1.71 20.19 -16.33
C LYS A 25 -2.83 20.77 -15.49
N LYS A 26 -3.76 19.92 -15.00
CA LYS A 26 -4.86 20.35 -14.13
C LYS A 26 -4.37 20.86 -12.77
N ALA A 27 -3.31 20.24 -12.24
CA ALA A 27 -2.70 20.60 -10.97
C ALA A 27 -1.70 21.78 -11.07
N GLY A 28 -1.53 22.38 -12.26
CA GLY A 28 -0.63 23.51 -12.49
C GLY A 28 0.85 23.13 -12.42
N VAL A 29 1.19 21.88 -12.72
CA VAL A 29 2.57 21.40 -12.81
C VAL A 29 3.08 21.58 -14.23
N GLU A 30 4.05 22.48 -14.42
CA GLU A 30 4.56 22.84 -15.75
C GLU A 30 6.03 22.46 -15.97
N LYS A 31 6.81 22.30 -14.88
CA LYS A 31 8.26 22.23 -14.97
C LYS A 31 8.88 20.90 -14.55
N ALA A 32 8.08 20.00 -13.99
CA ALA A 32 8.50 18.67 -13.59
C ALA A 32 7.57 17.62 -14.17
N THR A 33 8.00 16.37 -14.19
CA THR A 33 7.20 15.25 -14.69
C THR A 33 6.73 14.39 -13.53
N ILE A 34 5.42 14.14 -13.43
CA ILE A 34 4.83 13.22 -12.45
C ILE A 34 4.51 11.91 -13.17
N LEU A 35 5.08 10.82 -12.66
CA LEU A 35 4.81 9.45 -13.09
C LEU A 35 4.07 8.72 -11.98
N ALA A 36 3.00 8.02 -12.32
CA ALA A 36 2.16 7.28 -11.41
C ALA A 36 2.42 5.77 -11.54
N LYS A 37 2.89 5.13 -10.47
CA LYS A 37 3.03 3.68 -10.38
C LYS A 37 1.69 3.09 -9.98
N LEU A 38 1.00 2.41 -10.93
CA LEU A 38 -0.40 2.00 -10.79
C LEU A 38 -0.53 0.61 -10.16
N GLU A 39 -0.50 0.55 -8.84
CA GLU A 39 -0.54 -0.71 -8.09
C GLU A 39 -1.93 -1.35 -8.01
N TYR A 40 -3.00 -0.64 -8.38
CA TYR A 40 -4.34 -1.22 -8.47
C TYR A 40 -4.44 -2.31 -9.56
N LEU A 41 -3.50 -2.38 -10.48
CA LEU A 41 -3.45 -3.40 -11.54
C LEU A 41 -2.88 -4.75 -11.08
N ASN A 42 -2.50 -4.89 -9.82
CA ASN A 42 -2.32 -6.22 -9.23
C ASN A 42 -3.67 -6.98 -9.18
N PRO A 43 -3.68 -8.32 -9.24
CA PRO A 43 -4.92 -9.10 -9.39
C PRO A 43 -5.96 -8.90 -8.29
N ALA A 44 -5.55 -8.69 -7.04
CA ALA A 44 -6.46 -8.36 -5.94
C ALA A 44 -6.58 -6.84 -5.70
N GLY A 45 -6.03 -6.03 -6.59
CA GLY A 45 -6.31 -4.60 -6.73
C GLY A 45 -5.47 -3.67 -5.85
N SER A 46 -4.37 -4.11 -5.30
CA SER A 46 -3.49 -3.22 -4.53
C SER A 46 -2.02 -3.65 -4.49
N VAL A 47 -1.17 -2.72 -4.04
CA VAL A 47 0.25 -2.97 -3.77
C VAL A 47 0.46 -4.10 -2.76
N LYS A 48 -0.51 -4.38 -1.89
CA LYS A 48 -0.41 -5.39 -0.84
C LYS A 48 -0.45 -6.82 -1.35
N ASP A 49 -0.86 -7.05 -2.57
CA ASP A 49 -0.75 -8.36 -3.21
C ASP A 49 0.70 -8.85 -3.21
N ARG A 50 1.64 -7.93 -3.40
CA ARG A 50 3.09 -8.23 -3.40
C ARG A 50 3.56 -8.77 -2.06
N ILE A 51 3.23 -8.10 -0.96
CA ILE A 51 3.64 -8.55 0.37
C ILE A 51 2.88 -9.79 0.83
N ALA A 52 1.63 -9.95 0.41
CA ALA A 52 0.84 -11.14 0.71
C ALA A 52 1.53 -12.38 0.14
N LEU A 53 1.92 -12.36 -1.13
CA LEU A 53 2.65 -13.45 -1.77
C LEU A 53 4.03 -13.65 -1.10
N ALA A 54 4.78 -12.59 -0.89
CA ALA A 54 6.14 -12.67 -0.34
C ALA A 54 6.15 -13.24 1.09
N MET A 55 5.25 -12.79 1.96
CA MET A 55 5.19 -13.28 3.35
C MET A 55 4.74 -14.73 3.42
N ILE A 56 3.81 -15.15 2.57
CA ILE A 56 3.38 -16.55 2.48
C ILE A 56 4.53 -17.44 1.97
N GLU A 57 5.20 -17.03 0.90
CA GLU A 57 6.32 -17.79 0.34
C GLU A 57 7.53 -17.87 1.29
N ASP A 58 7.80 -16.80 2.03
CA ASP A 58 8.84 -16.80 3.07
C ASP A 58 8.50 -17.79 4.19
N ALA A 59 7.24 -17.80 4.64
CA ALA A 59 6.77 -18.74 5.65
C ALA A 59 6.80 -20.22 5.17
N GLU A 60 6.49 -20.47 3.88
CA GLU A 60 6.65 -21.78 3.26
C GLU A 60 8.12 -22.20 3.23
N LYS A 61 8.99 -21.33 2.72
CA LYS A 61 10.41 -21.59 2.55
C LYS A 61 11.14 -21.82 3.89
N SER A 62 10.75 -21.11 4.93
CA SER A 62 11.29 -21.28 6.28
C SER A 62 10.72 -22.49 7.03
N GLY A 63 9.73 -23.18 6.47
CA GLY A 63 9.05 -24.32 7.09
C GLY A 63 8.03 -23.92 8.18
N LYS A 64 7.76 -22.64 8.38
CA LYS A 64 6.75 -22.16 9.34
C LYS A 64 5.34 -22.47 8.88
N LEU A 65 5.08 -22.35 7.56
CA LEU A 65 3.78 -22.58 6.96
C LEU A 65 3.82 -23.90 6.16
N LYS A 66 3.08 -24.89 6.61
CA LYS A 66 2.96 -26.19 5.93
C LYS A 66 1.75 -26.20 5.00
N GLN A 67 1.78 -27.03 3.99
CA GLN A 67 0.68 -27.18 3.04
C GLN A 67 -0.65 -27.43 3.75
N GLY A 68 -1.70 -26.70 3.36
CA GLY A 68 -3.03 -26.79 3.95
C GLY A 68 -3.19 -26.14 5.32
N ALA A 69 -2.15 -25.50 5.85
CA ALA A 69 -2.23 -24.78 7.13
C ALA A 69 -3.12 -23.53 7.05
N THR A 70 -3.42 -22.97 8.21
CA THR A 70 -4.24 -21.77 8.35
C THR A 70 -3.35 -20.54 8.54
N ILE A 71 -3.59 -19.52 7.74
CA ILE A 71 -3.00 -18.19 7.87
C ILE A 71 -3.97 -17.32 8.64
N ILE A 72 -3.49 -16.65 9.67
CA ILE A 72 -4.27 -15.72 10.50
C ILE A 72 -3.62 -14.35 10.42
N GLU A 73 -4.40 -13.29 10.20
CA GLU A 73 -3.89 -11.93 10.21
C GLU A 73 -4.92 -10.95 10.79
N PRO A 74 -4.53 -10.08 11.72
CA PRO A 74 -5.39 -9.00 12.19
C PRO A 74 -5.33 -7.85 11.19
N THR A 75 -6.26 -7.80 10.25
CA THR A 75 -6.30 -6.77 9.22
C THR A 75 -7.68 -6.65 8.59
N SER A 76 -8.06 -5.42 8.31
CA SER A 76 -9.29 -5.08 7.56
C SER A 76 -8.99 -4.38 6.23
N GLY A 77 -7.71 -4.17 5.92
CA GLY A 77 -7.27 -3.41 4.77
C GLY A 77 -6.86 -4.27 3.57
N ASN A 78 -6.10 -3.64 2.68
CA ASN A 78 -5.61 -4.25 1.46
C ASN A 78 -4.73 -5.48 1.70
N THR A 79 -4.01 -5.54 2.81
CA THR A 79 -3.24 -6.73 3.20
C THR A 79 -4.14 -7.94 3.40
N GLY A 80 -5.28 -7.77 4.06
CA GLY A 80 -6.27 -8.84 4.24
C GLY A 80 -6.82 -9.33 2.90
N ILE A 81 -7.10 -8.42 1.98
CA ILE A 81 -7.58 -8.76 0.63
C ILE A 81 -6.51 -9.54 -0.13
N GLY A 82 -5.28 -9.06 -0.12
CA GLY A 82 -4.15 -9.74 -0.76
C GLY A 82 -3.89 -11.12 -0.17
N LEU A 83 -3.90 -11.25 1.15
CA LEU A 83 -3.74 -12.53 1.84
C LEU A 83 -4.86 -13.52 1.51
N ALA A 84 -6.12 -13.07 1.50
CA ALA A 84 -7.25 -13.90 1.12
C ALA A 84 -7.11 -14.44 -0.31
N ALA A 85 -6.76 -13.57 -1.26
CA ALA A 85 -6.56 -13.94 -2.65
C ALA A 85 -5.40 -14.93 -2.84
N VAL A 86 -4.24 -14.65 -2.26
CA VAL A 86 -3.04 -15.50 -2.39
C VAL A 86 -3.23 -16.82 -1.64
N ALA A 87 -3.80 -16.82 -0.44
CA ALA A 87 -4.09 -18.04 0.32
C ALA A 87 -5.00 -18.97 -0.47
N THR A 88 -6.08 -18.43 -1.05
CA THR A 88 -6.98 -19.21 -1.91
C THR A 88 -6.26 -19.80 -3.11
N ALA A 89 -5.44 -19.01 -3.81
CA ALA A 89 -4.69 -19.50 -4.98
C ALA A 89 -3.66 -20.57 -4.63
N LYS A 90 -3.14 -20.58 -3.41
CA LYS A 90 -2.17 -21.58 -2.92
C LYS A 90 -2.80 -22.74 -2.13
N GLY A 91 -4.10 -22.72 -1.89
CA GLY A 91 -4.81 -23.78 -1.16
C GLY A 91 -4.68 -23.69 0.36
N TYR A 92 -4.39 -22.51 0.90
CA TYR A 92 -4.42 -22.25 2.34
C TYR A 92 -5.77 -21.73 2.80
N LYS A 93 -6.11 -21.98 4.07
CA LYS A 93 -7.20 -21.31 4.76
C LYS A 93 -6.71 -19.96 5.28
N ALA A 94 -7.49 -18.91 5.09
CA ALA A 94 -7.22 -17.61 5.66
C ALA A 94 -8.31 -17.21 6.66
N ILE A 95 -7.90 -16.84 7.86
CA ILE A 95 -8.75 -16.26 8.91
C ILE A 95 -8.28 -14.83 9.14
N LEU A 96 -9.19 -13.88 8.96
CA LEU A 96 -8.92 -12.47 9.19
C LEU A 96 -9.71 -11.98 10.38
N THR A 97 -9.03 -11.39 11.36
CA THR A 97 -9.67 -10.79 12.53
C THR A 97 -9.77 -9.29 12.32
N LEU A 98 -10.95 -8.74 12.51
CA LEU A 98 -11.22 -7.32 12.28
C LEU A 98 -12.39 -6.82 13.12
N PRO A 99 -12.39 -5.51 13.50
CA PRO A 99 -13.50 -4.93 14.23
C PRO A 99 -14.83 -4.99 13.45
N ASP A 100 -15.94 -5.21 14.14
CA ASP A 100 -17.29 -5.27 13.55
C ASP A 100 -17.76 -3.92 12.99
N THR A 101 -17.06 -2.84 13.29
CA THR A 101 -17.27 -1.50 12.72
C THR A 101 -16.81 -1.35 11.27
N MET A 102 -16.09 -2.33 10.72
CA MET A 102 -15.67 -2.29 9.32
C MET A 102 -16.85 -2.41 8.37
N SER A 103 -16.79 -1.70 7.23
CA SER A 103 -17.88 -1.66 6.27
C SER A 103 -18.31 -3.04 5.78
N VAL A 104 -19.59 -3.18 5.48
CA VAL A 104 -20.18 -4.43 4.94
C VAL A 104 -19.53 -4.77 3.59
N GLU A 105 -19.27 -3.78 2.75
CA GLU A 105 -18.64 -3.96 1.44
C GLU A 105 -17.26 -4.59 1.58
N ARG A 106 -16.47 -4.11 2.53
CA ARG A 106 -15.14 -4.66 2.81
C ARG A 106 -15.19 -6.09 3.32
N ARG A 107 -16.12 -6.36 4.26
CA ARG A 107 -16.34 -7.72 4.75
C ARG A 107 -16.79 -8.68 3.65
N ASN A 108 -17.67 -8.23 2.77
CA ASN A 108 -18.13 -9.02 1.63
C ASN A 108 -17.01 -9.30 0.63
N LEU A 109 -16.14 -8.33 0.36
CA LEU A 109 -14.98 -8.50 -0.50
C LEU A 109 -14.03 -9.58 0.02
N LEU A 110 -13.71 -9.52 1.31
CA LEU A 110 -12.84 -10.52 1.95
C LEU A 110 -13.44 -11.94 1.89
N LYS A 111 -14.75 -12.07 2.16
CA LYS A 111 -15.47 -13.35 2.04
C LYS A 111 -15.53 -13.86 0.59
N ALA A 112 -15.68 -12.97 -0.38
CA ALA A 112 -15.69 -13.33 -1.79
C ALA A 112 -14.37 -13.98 -2.24
N TYR A 113 -13.25 -13.60 -1.64
CA TYR A 113 -11.96 -14.26 -1.83
C TYR A 113 -11.80 -15.56 -1.01
N GLY A 114 -12.82 -15.99 -0.27
CA GLY A 114 -12.79 -17.23 0.49
C GLY A 114 -12.24 -17.11 1.92
N ALA A 115 -11.97 -15.92 2.42
CA ALA A 115 -11.50 -15.74 3.80
C ALA A 115 -12.62 -15.98 4.81
N GLU A 116 -12.27 -16.62 5.93
CA GLU A 116 -13.10 -16.65 7.12
C GLU A 116 -12.87 -15.36 7.93
N LEU A 117 -13.96 -14.69 8.34
CA LEU A 117 -13.87 -13.47 9.13
C LEU A 117 -14.27 -13.73 10.56
N VAL A 118 -13.42 -13.31 11.48
CA VAL A 118 -13.71 -13.29 12.92
C VAL A 118 -13.84 -11.85 13.34
N LEU A 119 -15.08 -11.42 13.58
CA LEU A 119 -15.39 -10.06 14.00
C LEU A 119 -15.11 -9.90 15.48
N THR A 120 -14.45 -8.80 15.83
CA THR A 120 -14.17 -8.41 17.22
C THR A 120 -14.97 -7.17 17.60
N GLU A 121 -15.11 -6.95 18.89
CA GLU A 121 -15.83 -5.79 19.42
C GLU A 121 -15.20 -4.47 18.93
N GLY A 122 -16.00 -3.65 18.24
CA GLY A 122 -15.54 -2.40 17.61
C GLY A 122 -14.90 -1.42 18.60
N ALA A 123 -15.39 -1.37 19.83
CA ALA A 123 -14.83 -0.52 20.87
C ALA A 123 -13.35 -0.84 21.22
N LYS A 124 -12.90 -2.07 20.96
CA LYS A 124 -11.51 -2.50 21.17
C LYS A 124 -10.60 -2.20 19.99
N GLY A 125 -11.18 -1.79 18.85
CA GLY A 125 -10.43 -1.46 17.63
C GLY A 125 -9.46 -2.54 17.18
N MET A 126 -8.34 -2.15 16.61
CA MET A 126 -7.31 -3.10 16.13
C MET A 126 -6.64 -3.88 17.27
N LYS A 127 -6.57 -3.35 18.48
CA LYS A 127 -6.04 -4.10 19.64
C LYS A 127 -6.86 -5.36 19.91
N GLY A 128 -8.18 -5.25 19.82
CA GLY A 128 -9.09 -6.41 19.96
C GLY A 128 -8.88 -7.44 18.84
N ALA A 129 -8.70 -6.98 17.61
CA ALA A 129 -8.43 -7.85 16.47
C ALA A 129 -7.08 -8.59 16.62
N ILE A 130 -6.03 -7.90 17.05
CA ILE A 130 -4.71 -8.49 17.31
C ILE A 130 -4.81 -9.56 18.41
N ALA A 131 -5.43 -9.24 19.55
CA ALA A 131 -5.59 -10.20 20.65
C ALA A 131 -6.37 -11.46 20.20
N LYS A 132 -7.40 -11.28 19.36
CA LYS A 132 -8.16 -12.42 18.83
C LYS A 132 -7.36 -13.25 17.83
N ALA A 133 -6.53 -12.61 17.01
CA ALA A 133 -5.63 -13.35 16.13
C ALA A 133 -4.63 -14.20 16.91
N GLU A 134 -4.06 -13.66 17.98
CA GLU A 134 -3.13 -14.39 18.86
C GLU A 134 -3.82 -15.56 19.56
N GLU A 135 -5.03 -15.36 20.07
CA GLU A 135 -5.87 -16.42 20.67
C GLU A 135 -6.09 -17.57 19.68
N LEU A 136 -6.57 -17.25 18.47
CA LEU A 136 -6.81 -18.25 17.41
C LEU A 136 -5.52 -18.98 16.99
N ASN A 137 -4.41 -18.25 16.96
CA ASN A 137 -3.12 -18.85 16.62
C ASN A 137 -2.64 -19.87 17.67
N GLN A 138 -3.01 -19.69 18.94
CA GLN A 138 -2.75 -20.66 20.00
C GLN A 138 -3.70 -21.88 19.93
N GLU A 139 -4.94 -21.66 19.52
CA GLU A 139 -5.97 -22.72 19.44
C GLU A 139 -5.85 -23.58 18.18
N ILE A 140 -5.41 -23.00 17.05
CA ILE A 140 -5.33 -23.68 15.77
C ILE A 140 -3.90 -24.16 15.54
N GLU A 141 -3.68 -25.44 15.69
CA GLU A 141 -2.37 -26.06 15.51
C GLU A 141 -1.83 -25.83 14.08
N GLY A 142 -0.58 -25.43 14.00
CA GLY A 142 0.11 -25.16 12.74
C GLY A 142 -0.30 -23.88 12.03
N SER A 143 -1.17 -23.07 12.64
CA SER A 143 -1.52 -21.76 12.11
C SER A 143 -0.37 -20.76 12.23
N VAL A 144 -0.34 -19.76 11.34
CA VAL A 144 0.72 -18.75 11.28
C VAL A 144 0.13 -17.36 11.17
N ILE A 145 0.61 -16.44 12.01
CA ILE A 145 0.42 -15.00 11.86
C ILE A 145 1.62 -14.47 11.09
N LEU A 146 1.40 -13.79 9.97
CA LEU A 146 2.48 -13.31 9.11
C LEU A 146 3.11 -12.00 9.58
N GLY A 147 2.32 -11.07 10.13
CA GLY A 147 2.80 -9.86 10.80
C GLY A 147 3.34 -8.80 9.83
N GLN A 148 2.47 -8.11 9.10
CA GLN A 148 2.85 -7.14 8.08
C GLN A 148 3.76 -5.99 8.57
N PHE A 149 3.67 -5.61 9.86
CA PHE A 149 4.46 -4.51 10.44
C PHE A 149 5.84 -4.93 10.93
N THR A 150 6.09 -6.23 11.07
CA THR A 150 7.31 -6.78 11.65
C THR A 150 8.04 -7.77 10.73
N ASN A 151 7.38 -8.24 9.68
CA ASN A 151 7.91 -9.27 8.79
C ASN A 151 8.85 -8.67 7.74
N PRO A 152 10.15 -9.02 7.73
CA PRO A 152 11.12 -8.46 6.80
C PRO A 152 10.87 -8.84 5.34
N ALA A 153 10.06 -9.87 5.05
CA ALA A 153 9.66 -10.20 3.69
C ALA A 153 8.86 -9.06 3.02
N ASN A 154 8.20 -8.22 3.82
CA ASN A 154 7.48 -7.05 3.33
C ASN A 154 8.42 -6.05 2.60
N PRO A 155 9.36 -5.37 3.25
CA PRO A 155 10.25 -4.47 2.52
C PRO A 155 11.13 -5.23 1.50
N ALA A 156 11.49 -6.47 1.75
CA ALA A 156 12.33 -7.27 0.86
C ALA A 156 11.70 -7.45 -0.53
N ILE A 157 10.39 -7.69 -0.63
CA ILE A 157 9.74 -7.86 -1.95
C ILE A 157 9.72 -6.55 -2.74
N HIS A 158 9.61 -5.41 -2.08
CA HIS A 158 9.65 -4.11 -2.74
C HIS A 158 11.07 -3.78 -3.23
N LYS A 159 12.09 -4.16 -2.49
CA LYS A 159 13.48 -4.04 -2.92
C LYS A 159 13.79 -4.96 -4.11
N ALA A 160 13.20 -6.15 -4.13
CA ALA A 160 13.41 -7.14 -5.18
C ALA A 160 12.57 -6.91 -6.45
N THR A 161 11.41 -6.24 -6.36
CA THR A 161 10.47 -6.13 -7.48
C THR A 161 10.04 -4.69 -7.78
N THR A 162 9.35 -4.03 -6.89
CA THR A 162 8.81 -2.68 -7.10
C THR A 162 9.90 -1.67 -7.42
N GLY A 163 10.99 -1.67 -6.68
CA GLY A 163 12.14 -0.80 -6.90
C GLY A 163 12.80 -1.01 -8.27
N PRO A 164 13.21 -2.24 -8.62
CA PRO A 164 13.74 -2.57 -9.94
C PRO A 164 12.81 -2.24 -11.09
N GLU A 165 11.50 -2.45 -10.94
CA GLU A 165 10.50 -2.07 -11.95
C GLU A 165 10.53 -0.57 -12.22
N ILE A 166 10.49 0.27 -11.18
CA ILE A 166 10.52 1.74 -11.31
C ILE A 166 11.83 2.19 -11.96
N TRP A 167 12.96 1.64 -11.54
CA TRP A 167 14.26 1.97 -12.12
C TRP A 167 14.32 1.66 -13.62
N LYS A 168 13.90 0.46 -13.99
CA LYS A 168 13.85 0.02 -15.40
C LYS A 168 12.87 0.84 -16.23
N GLN A 169 11.66 1.09 -15.71
CA GLN A 169 10.60 1.83 -16.40
C GLN A 169 10.97 3.30 -16.66
N THR A 170 11.83 3.87 -15.84
CA THR A 170 12.32 5.25 -15.99
C THR A 170 13.67 5.32 -16.72
N ASP A 171 14.23 4.18 -17.14
CA ASP A 171 15.60 4.10 -17.69
C ASP A 171 16.62 4.77 -16.74
N GLY A 172 16.43 4.56 -15.43
CA GLY A 172 17.26 5.13 -14.37
C GLY A 172 17.11 6.64 -14.16
N LYS A 173 16.09 7.27 -14.72
CA LYS A 173 15.92 8.74 -14.67
C LYS A 173 14.97 9.23 -13.56
N VAL A 174 14.64 8.39 -12.60
CA VAL A 174 13.86 8.81 -11.44
C VAL A 174 14.72 9.71 -10.53
N ASP A 175 14.22 10.91 -10.23
CA ASP A 175 14.89 11.85 -9.33
C ASP A 175 14.29 11.83 -7.93
N ILE A 176 12.97 11.68 -7.82
CA ILE A 176 12.23 11.70 -6.56
C ILE A 176 11.22 10.55 -6.56
N PHE A 177 11.24 9.76 -5.48
CA PHE A 177 10.22 8.73 -5.20
C PHE A 177 9.35 9.16 -4.02
N VAL A 178 8.03 9.10 -4.22
CA VAL A 178 7.02 9.51 -3.23
C VAL A 178 6.13 8.33 -2.88
N ALA A 179 6.04 8.01 -1.61
CA ALA A 179 5.15 6.96 -1.13
C ALA A 179 4.55 7.27 0.25
N GLY A 180 3.26 6.95 0.41
CA GLY A 180 2.59 6.94 1.70
C GLY A 180 3.15 5.84 2.61
N VAL A 181 3.21 6.11 3.91
CA VAL A 181 3.71 5.17 4.90
C VAL A 181 2.58 4.55 5.71
N GLY A 182 2.24 3.30 5.36
CA GLY A 182 1.39 2.42 6.18
C GLY A 182 2.27 1.52 7.04
N THR A 183 2.71 0.38 6.51
CA THR A 183 3.72 -0.48 7.15
C THR A 183 5.15 0.06 6.97
N GLY A 184 5.35 0.90 5.97
CA GLY A 184 6.68 1.38 5.59
C GLY A 184 7.47 0.43 4.69
N GLY A 185 6.90 -0.71 4.33
CA GLY A 185 7.57 -1.69 3.48
C GLY A 185 7.88 -1.18 2.08
N THR A 186 6.94 -0.50 1.46
CA THR A 186 7.10 0.07 0.11
C THR A 186 8.24 1.09 0.06
N ILE A 187 8.18 2.11 0.91
CA ILE A 187 9.18 3.17 0.91
C ILE A 187 10.56 2.66 1.30
N THR A 188 10.62 1.71 2.23
CA THR A 188 11.87 1.08 2.66
C THR A 188 12.51 0.30 1.50
N GLY A 189 11.80 -0.65 0.92
CA GLY A 189 12.35 -1.50 -0.12
C GLY A 189 12.67 -0.74 -1.40
N VAL A 190 11.74 0.07 -1.89
CA VAL A 190 11.96 0.89 -3.10
C VAL A 190 13.05 1.93 -2.85
N GLY A 191 13.00 2.63 -1.73
CA GLY A 191 13.96 3.66 -1.39
C GLY A 191 15.39 3.13 -1.27
N GLU A 192 15.58 2.00 -0.58
CA GLU A 192 16.88 1.35 -0.49
C GLU A 192 17.42 0.96 -1.87
N TYR A 193 16.59 0.30 -2.70
CA TYR A 193 17.00 -0.09 -4.04
C TYR A 193 17.38 1.11 -4.90
N LEU A 194 16.54 2.15 -4.96
CA LEU A 194 16.80 3.32 -5.78
C LEU A 194 18.09 4.05 -5.35
N LYS A 195 18.34 4.18 -4.03
CA LYS A 195 19.56 4.80 -3.50
C LYS A 195 20.80 3.95 -3.73
N GLU A 196 20.68 2.64 -3.78
CA GLU A 196 21.79 1.74 -4.20
C GLU A 196 22.17 1.96 -5.66
N GLN A 197 21.17 2.23 -6.54
CA GLN A 197 21.42 2.53 -7.94
C GLN A 197 21.96 3.95 -8.15
N ASN A 198 21.38 4.93 -7.46
CA ASN A 198 21.79 6.32 -7.51
C ASN A 198 21.56 6.99 -6.14
N PRO A 199 22.62 7.27 -5.36
CA PRO A 199 22.49 7.90 -4.04
C PRO A 199 21.82 9.28 -4.04
N ASN A 200 21.73 9.94 -5.19
CA ASN A 200 21.09 11.25 -5.34
C ASN A 200 19.58 11.19 -5.49
N VAL A 201 18.99 10.01 -5.63
CA VAL A 201 17.52 9.86 -5.63
C VAL A 201 16.98 10.30 -4.28
N LYS A 202 16.05 11.25 -4.32
CA LYS A 202 15.33 11.73 -3.14
C LYS A 202 14.12 10.84 -2.86
N VAL A 203 14.00 10.40 -1.62
CA VAL A 203 12.87 9.57 -1.15
C VAL A 203 12.02 10.40 -0.20
N VAL A 204 10.74 10.52 -0.49
CA VAL A 204 9.79 11.36 0.26
C VAL A 204 8.68 10.50 0.85
N ALA A 205 8.58 10.52 2.18
CA ALA A 205 7.54 9.85 2.92
C ALA A 205 6.30 10.76 3.04
N VAL A 206 5.13 10.16 2.86
CA VAL A 206 3.85 10.85 3.05
C VAL A 206 3.14 10.27 4.27
N GLU A 207 2.70 11.13 5.17
CA GLU A 207 1.88 10.77 6.32
C GLU A 207 0.68 11.72 6.47
N PRO A 208 -0.40 11.28 7.16
CA PRO A 208 -1.54 12.16 7.42
C PRO A 208 -1.15 13.32 8.34
N ALA A 209 -1.60 14.53 8.01
CA ALA A 209 -1.39 15.70 8.88
C ALA A 209 -2.06 15.52 10.27
N GLY A 210 -3.19 14.79 10.31
CA GLY A 210 -3.87 14.45 11.57
C GLY A 210 -3.16 13.39 12.43
N SER A 211 -2.17 12.67 11.87
CA SER A 211 -1.40 11.65 12.59
C SER A 211 0.09 11.70 12.19
N PRO A 212 0.78 12.80 12.51
CA PRO A 212 2.15 13.07 12.08
C PRO A 212 3.19 12.33 12.95
N VAL A 213 3.12 11.01 13.00
CA VAL A 213 3.96 10.16 13.86
C VAL A 213 5.44 10.25 13.46
N LEU A 214 5.73 10.21 12.15
CA LEU A 214 7.12 10.22 11.66
C LEU A 214 7.78 11.58 11.83
N SER A 215 7.05 12.66 11.60
CA SER A 215 7.58 14.02 11.67
C SER A 215 7.52 14.65 13.06
N LYS A 216 6.49 14.32 13.87
CA LYS A 216 6.22 14.96 15.17
C LYS A 216 6.08 13.99 16.35
N GLY A 217 6.10 12.67 16.11
CA GLY A 217 5.93 11.66 17.16
C GLY A 217 4.51 11.57 17.74
N THR A 218 3.52 12.24 17.13
CA THR A 218 2.17 12.35 17.68
C THR A 218 1.16 11.59 16.82
N PRO A 219 0.56 10.49 17.32
CA PRO A 219 -0.54 9.83 16.64
C PRO A 219 -1.85 10.60 16.79
N GLY A 220 -2.75 10.43 15.83
CA GLY A 220 -4.06 11.05 15.85
C GLY A 220 -5.03 10.41 14.88
N ALA A 221 -6.28 10.88 14.89
CA ALA A 221 -7.30 10.44 13.96
C ALA A 221 -7.10 11.07 12.58
N HIS A 222 -7.32 10.28 11.54
CA HIS A 222 -7.32 10.72 10.15
C HIS A 222 -8.22 9.84 9.28
N LYS A 223 -8.47 10.27 8.05
CA LYS A 223 -9.34 9.57 7.08
C LYS A 223 -8.58 9.01 5.87
N ILE A 224 -7.25 9.09 5.84
CA ILE A 224 -6.44 8.59 4.74
C ILE A 224 -6.16 7.11 4.96
N GLN A 225 -7.12 6.26 4.61
CA GLN A 225 -7.04 4.82 4.80
C GLN A 225 -5.81 4.23 4.10
N GLY A 226 -5.16 3.27 4.76
CA GLY A 226 -4.01 2.54 4.23
C GLY A 226 -2.64 3.10 4.63
N ILE A 227 -2.59 4.30 5.17
CA ILE A 227 -1.37 4.92 5.73
C ILE A 227 -1.62 5.43 7.16
N GLY A 228 -0.59 5.90 7.84
CA GLY A 228 -0.73 6.49 9.17
C GLY A 228 -1.17 5.49 10.22
N ALA A 229 -0.37 4.46 10.47
CA ALA A 229 -0.68 3.38 11.42
C ALA A 229 -0.75 3.82 12.90
N GLY A 230 -0.30 5.03 13.21
CA GLY A 230 -0.29 5.57 14.57
C GLY A 230 0.95 5.21 15.40
N PHE A 231 1.90 4.51 14.80
CA PHE A 231 3.19 4.15 15.39
C PHE A 231 4.24 4.02 14.29
N VAL A 232 5.51 3.94 14.67
CA VAL A 232 6.62 3.66 13.74
C VAL A 232 6.74 2.16 13.56
N PRO A 233 6.48 1.60 12.37
CA PRO A 233 6.56 0.16 12.15
C PRO A 233 7.99 -0.37 12.21
N ASP A 234 8.17 -1.60 12.68
CA ASP A 234 9.49 -2.24 12.80
C ASP A 234 10.18 -2.42 11.43
N VAL A 235 9.40 -2.70 10.38
CA VAL A 235 9.94 -2.89 9.01
C VAL A 235 10.30 -1.57 8.30
N LEU A 236 9.93 -0.43 8.87
CA LEU A 236 10.27 0.88 8.31
C LEU A 236 11.73 1.24 8.61
N ASN A 237 12.51 1.42 7.56
CA ASN A 237 13.83 2.05 7.66
C ASN A 237 13.66 3.58 7.72
N THR A 238 13.71 4.15 8.92
CA THR A 238 13.54 5.59 9.14
C THR A 238 14.67 6.46 8.58
N LYS A 239 15.73 5.84 8.08
CA LYS A 239 16.87 6.54 7.44
C LYS A 239 16.78 6.56 5.91
N VAL A 240 15.77 5.88 5.33
CA VAL A 240 15.67 5.75 3.87
C VAL A 240 15.09 7.01 3.22
N TYR A 241 14.19 7.71 3.89
CA TYR A 241 13.58 8.93 3.36
C TYR A 241 14.36 10.18 3.77
N ASP A 242 14.39 11.13 2.84
CA ASP A 242 15.09 12.42 2.97
C ASP A 242 14.16 13.52 3.48
N GLU A 243 12.84 13.34 3.28
CA GLU A 243 11.81 14.30 3.63
C GLU A 243 10.52 13.60 4.00
N ILE A 244 9.73 14.23 4.87
CA ILE A 244 8.37 13.83 5.21
C ILE A 244 7.43 14.96 4.82
N ILE A 245 6.37 14.66 4.06
CA ILE A 245 5.29 15.60 3.74
C ILE A 245 4.02 15.12 4.41
N THR A 246 3.42 15.99 5.22
CA THR A 246 2.11 15.74 5.82
C THR A 246 1.00 16.23 4.91
N ILE A 247 -0.07 15.42 4.74
CA ILE A 247 -1.19 15.72 3.85
C ILE A 247 -2.50 15.72 4.65
N GLU A 248 -3.32 16.73 4.41
CA GLU A 248 -4.66 16.84 4.98
C GLU A 248 -5.63 15.86 4.30
N ASN A 249 -6.66 15.42 5.02
CA ASN A 249 -7.68 14.51 4.46
C ASN A 249 -8.32 15.08 3.20
N GLU A 250 -8.70 16.35 3.24
CA GLU A 250 -9.40 17.03 2.13
C GLU A 250 -8.52 17.17 0.88
N ASP A 251 -7.22 17.39 1.07
CA ASP A 251 -6.25 17.40 -0.04
C ASP A 251 -6.14 16.03 -0.70
N ALA A 252 -6.07 14.95 0.09
CA ALA A 252 -6.04 13.59 -0.43
C ALA A 252 -7.31 13.27 -1.24
N PHE A 253 -8.48 13.65 -0.73
CA PHE A 253 -9.75 13.47 -1.45
C PHE A 253 -9.80 14.29 -2.75
N ALA A 254 -9.39 15.54 -2.69
CA ALA A 254 -9.40 16.42 -3.86
C ALA A 254 -8.50 15.90 -4.98
N GLU A 255 -7.29 15.46 -4.65
CA GLU A 255 -6.35 14.95 -5.66
C GLU A 255 -6.77 13.58 -6.22
N GLY A 256 -7.36 12.71 -5.41
CA GLY A 256 -7.95 11.45 -5.90
C GLY A 256 -9.05 11.69 -6.93
N ARG A 257 -9.97 12.64 -6.67
CA ARG A 257 -11.00 13.07 -7.62
C ARG A 257 -10.42 13.74 -8.86
N ALA A 258 -9.41 14.60 -8.66
CA ALA A 258 -8.75 15.28 -9.76
C ALA A 258 -8.08 14.29 -10.71
N PHE A 259 -7.45 13.24 -10.20
CA PHE A 259 -6.84 12.19 -11.01
C PHE A 259 -7.90 11.41 -11.80
N ALA A 260 -8.99 11.01 -11.15
CA ALA A 260 -10.08 10.31 -11.82
C ALA A 260 -10.67 11.11 -12.99
N THR A 261 -10.87 12.41 -12.81
CA THR A 261 -11.50 13.29 -13.81
C THR A 261 -10.51 13.86 -14.84
N SER A 262 -9.22 13.61 -14.70
CA SER A 262 -8.20 13.99 -15.69
C SER A 262 -7.61 12.81 -16.45
N GLU A 263 -7.25 11.73 -15.75
CA GLU A 263 -6.64 10.55 -16.37
C GLU A 263 -7.66 9.42 -16.66
N GLY A 264 -8.88 9.52 -16.17
CA GLY A 264 -9.91 8.48 -16.35
C GLY A 264 -9.65 7.22 -15.52
N ILE A 265 -8.92 7.34 -14.42
CA ILE A 265 -8.54 6.23 -13.54
C ILE A 265 -8.97 6.54 -12.10
N LEU A 266 -9.78 5.67 -11.51
CA LEU A 266 -10.13 5.76 -10.10
C LEU A 266 -8.97 5.27 -9.23
N VAL A 267 -8.53 6.11 -8.31
CA VAL A 267 -7.48 5.77 -7.34
C VAL A 267 -7.97 5.99 -5.91
N GLY A 268 -7.35 5.30 -4.95
CA GLY A 268 -7.74 5.38 -3.56
C GLY A 268 -7.30 6.67 -2.84
N ILE A 269 -7.69 6.79 -1.57
CA ILE A 269 -7.44 7.98 -0.76
C ILE A 269 -5.94 8.21 -0.56
N SER A 270 -5.19 7.16 -0.22
CA SER A 270 -3.73 7.26 -0.05
C SER A 270 -3.00 7.57 -1.36
N SER A 271 -3.57 7.19 -2.50
CA SER A 271 -3.09 7.61 -3.82
C SER A 271 -3.23 9.12 -4.01
N GLY A 272 -4.36 9.70 -3.61
CA GLY A 272 -4.57 11.14 -3.60
C GLY A 272 -3.56 11.87 -2.72
N ALA A 273 -3.23 11.32 -1.55
CA ALA A 273 -2.19 11.88 -0.68
C ALA A 273 -0.81 11.87 -1.35
N ALA A 274 -0.43 10.77 -2.00
CA ALA A 274 0.84 10.67 -2.74
C ALA A 274 0.88 11.65 -3.92
N LEU A 275 -0.22 11.81 -4.64
CA LEU A 275 -0.35 12.77 -5.73
C LEU A 275 -0.22 14.22 -5.25
N LYS A 276 -0.83 14.56 -4.11
CA LYS A 276 -0.67 15.90 -3.52
C LYS A 276 0.78 16.19 -3.17
N ALA A 277 1.45 15.26 -2.52
CA ALA A 277 2.87 15.40 -2.19
C ALA A 277 3.74 15.56 -3.46
N ALA A 278 3.48 14.76 -4.49
CA ALA A 278 4.17 14.87 -5.79
C ALA A 278 3.95 16.24 -6.43
N THR A 279 2.74 16.78 -6.38
CA THR A 279 2.40 18.13 -6.89
C THR A 279 3.13 19.23 -6.12
N ILE A 280 3.18 19.13 -4.79
CA ILE A 280 3.95 20.08 -3.96
C ILE A 280 5.42 20.07 -4.38
N LEU A 281 6.02 18.90 -4.53
CA LEU A 281 7.41 18.74 -4.95
C LEU A 281 7.66 19.25 -6.36
N ALA A 282 6.75 18.96 -7.29
CA ALA A 282 6.85 19.34 -8.70
C ALA A 282 6.81 20.86 -8.90
N ASN A 283 6.13 21.58 -8.03
CA ASN A 283 6.00 23.05 -8.08
C ASN A 283 7.16 23.79 -7.38
N ARG A 284 8.09 23.08 -6.77
CA ARG A 284 9.29 23.72 -6.19
C ARG A 284 10.29 24.09 -7.28
N PRO A 285 10.85 25.32 -7.25
CA PRO A 285 11.81 25.76 -8.27
C PRO A 285 13.02 24.84 -8.43
N GLU A 286 13.54 24.28 -7.34
CA GLU A 286 14.69 23.37 -7.34
C GLU A 286 14.42 22.03 -8.02
N ASN A 287 13.15 21.71 -8.27
CA ASN A 287 12.73 20.47 -8.90
C ASN A 287 12.38 20.64 -10.38
N GLU A 288 12.71 21.79 -10.98
CA GLU A 288 12.55 21.99 -12.43
C GLU A 288 13.31 20.92 -13.22
N GLY A 289 12.64 20.30 -14.19
CA GLY A 289 13.18 19.20 -15.01
C GLY A 289 13.24 17.85 -14.33
N LYS A 290 12.83 17.72 -13.06
CA LYS A 290 12.89 16.47 -12.32
C LYS A 290 11.76 15.50 -12.70
N VAL A 291 12.08 14.22 -12.58
CA VAL A 291 11.13 13.11 -12.72
C VAL A 291 10.73 12.61 -11.33
N ILE A 292 9.44 12.73 -11.02
CA ILE A 292 8.86 12.38 -9.73
C ILE A 292 7.96 11.16 -9.92
N VAL A 293 8.26 10.06 -9.24
CA VAL A 293 7.44 8.86 -9.24
C VAL A 293 6.62 8.82 -7.96
N ALA A 294 5.29 8.84 -8.09
CA ALA A 294 4.34 8.64 -7.00
C ALA A 294 3.76 7.22 -7.08
N LEU A 295 3.83 6.45 -6.01
CA LEU A 295 3.19 5.15 -5.93
C LEU A 295 1.73 5.31 -5.51
N LEU A 296 0.82 4.83 -6.34
CA LEU A 296 -0.62 4.85 -6.13
C LEU A 296 -1.09 3.45 -5.72
N PRO A 297 -1.38 3.24 -4.41
CA PRO A 297 -1.49 1.88 -3.86
C PRO A 297 -2.67 1.05 -4.35
N ASP A 298 -3.84 1.66 -4.61
CA ASP A 298 -5.06 0.91 -4.93
C ASP A 298 -6.05 1.70 -5.79
N SER A 299 -7.20 1.07 -6.09
CA SER A 299 -8.29 1.64 -6.87
C SER A 299 -9.27 2.44 -6.01
N GLY A 300 -9.88 3.45 -6.62
CA GLY A 300 -10.97 4.22 -6.02
C GLY A 300 -12.28 3.45 -5.82
N ASP A 301 -12.47 2.32 -6.50
CA ASP A 301 -13.68 1.48 -6.39
C ASP A 301 -13.96 1.03 -4.95
N ARG A 302 -12.94 0.92 -4.13
CA ARG A 302 -13.03 0.54 -2.71
C ARG A 302 -13.54 1.66 -1.81
N TYR A 303 -13.70 2.88 -2.34
CA TYR A 303 -13.96 4.10 -1.58
C TYR A 303 -15.16 4.90 -2.10
N LEU A 304 -16.01 4.31 -2.95
CA LEU A 304 -17.15 5.01 -3.55
C LEU A 304 -18.14 5.55 -2.53
N SER A 305 -18.31 4.88 -1.39
CA SER A 305 -19.18 5.29 -0.29
C SER A 305 -18.49 6.22 0.73
N THR A 306 -17.22 6.54 0.54
CA THR A 306 -16.45 7.42 1.44
C THR A 306 -16.47 8.87 0.97
N ALA A 307 -15.95 9.77 1.79
CA ALA A 307 -15.79 11.19 1.45
C ALA A 307 -14.91 11.44 0.22
N LEU A 308 -14.17 10.44 -0.26
CA LEU A 308 -13.41 10.56 -1.51
C LEU A 308 -14.34 10.88 -2.69
N PHE A 309 -15.46 10.17 -2.84
CA PHE A 309 -16.40 10.34 -3.95
C PHE A 309 -17.80 10.80 -3.51
N ASN A 310 -18.19 10.50 -2.27
CA ASN A 310 -19.46 10.96 -1.74
C ASN A 310 -19.34 12.39 -1.21
N THR A 311 -19.30 13.35 -2.12
CA THR A 311 -19.43 14.76 -1.81
C THR A 311 -20.93 15.04 -1.70
N GLN A 312 -21.50 14.89 -0.52
CA GLN A 312 -22.86 15.38 -0.31
C GLN A 312 -22.89 16.90 -0.53
N ASN A 313 -23.72 17.31 -1.49
CA ASN A 313 -24.06 18.70 -1.78
C ASN A 313 -24.65 19.42 -0.55
#